data_31a4433a941be2a06d48ea66517424f0
#
_entry.id   31a4433a941be2a06d48ea66517424f0
#
_cell.length_a   1.000
_cell.length_b   1.000
_cell.length_c   1.000
_cell.angle_alpha   90.00
_cell.angle_beta   90.00
_cell.angle_gamma   90.00
#
_symmetry.space_group_name_H-M   'P 1'
#
loop_
_entity.id
_entity.type
_entity.pdbx_description
1 polymer ?
#
loop_
_entity_poly.entity_id
_entity_poly.type
_entity_poly.pdbx_seq_one_letter_code
_entity_poly.pdbx_strand_id
1 'polypeptide(L)'
;MKCKVCGGDIKNYYLTGTCSCLNCGNRWSLADIIPDYAKYSKIISNINKANDIIQTETKPTSANEAKLMFKTAIMDCNRFNDHVSADLIGICEEGLKQVDLLAKYVKGKNLYDKMSYSSAMHELIKVPGYRDADAMVAICKEELEKERKKQLPWAVVFSLIIPAGVSLALKDFAGWPIAVCIILFLSGSAGLGYVLYRGGIPSIIIKVISFLGGGPLILYCVLAYGFHLSPGLSLTVAIGAPVALFILFAVMTEKKSK
;
A
#
# COMPACT_ATOMS: atom_id res chain seq x y z
N MET A 1 -5.97 7.97 -44.97
CA MET A 1 -6.79 8.97 -45.69
C MET A 1 -5.82 10.00 -46.32
N LYS A 2 -6.19 10.60 -47.49
CA LYS A 2 -5.35 11.59 -48.16
C LYS A 2 -6.02 12.97 -48.19
N CYS A 3 -5.21 13.99 -48.09
CA CYS A 3 -5.67 15.39 -48.08
C CYS A 3 -6.25 15.78 -49.46
N LYS A 4 -7.44 16.36 -49.47
CA LYS A 4 -8.13 16.81 -50.69
C LYS A 4 -7.39 18.00 -51.38
N VAL A 5 -6.50 18.70 -50.66
CA VAL A 5 -5.82 19.90 -51.16
C VAL A 5 -4.45 19.56 -51.73
N CYS A 6 -3.65 18.77 -51.04
CA CYS A 6 -2.25 18.51 -51.41
C CYS A 6 -1.90 17.02 -51.54
N GLY A 7 -2.83 16.11 -51.37
CA GLY A 7 -2.58 14.67 -51.43
C GLY A 7 -1.76 14.08 -50.27
N GLY A 8 -1.34 14.89 -49.28
CA GLY A 8 -0.58 14.44 -48.12
C GLY A 8 -1.40 13.60 -47.15
N ASP A 9 -0.71 12.99 -46.18
CA ASP A 9 -1.38 12.15 -45.18
C ASP A 9 -2.15 12.99 -44.16
N ILE A 10 -3.31 12.46 -43.74
CA ILE A 10 -4.19 13.07 -42.73
C ILE A 10 -4.03 12.36 -41.39
N LYS A 11 -3.84 13.17 -40.35
CA LYS A 11 -3.88 12.70 -38.95
C LYS A 11 -5.27 12.96 -38.36
N ASN A 12 -5.92 11.92 -37.88
CA ASN A 12 -7.24 12.00 -37.27
C ASN A 12 -7.13 12.23 -35.76
N TYR A 13 -7.95 13.11 -35.24
CA TYR A 13 -8.10 13.41 -33.81
C TYR A 13 -9.54 13.07 -33.40
N TYR A 14 -9.79 11.78 -33.22
CA TYR A 14 -11.13 11.25 -32.99
C TYR A 14 -11.84 11.87 -31.78
N LEU A 15 -11.10 12.13 -30.70
CA LEU A 15 -11.67 12.66 -29.46
C LEU A 15 -12.18 14.11 -29.60
N THR A 16 -11.60 14.89 -30.49
CA THR A 16 -12.00 16.27 -30.80
C THR A 16 -12.87 16.37 -32.02
N GLY A 17 -13.09 15.27 -32.76
CA GLY A 17 -13.86 15.25 -33.99
C GLY A 17 -13.21 16.00 -35.16
N THR A 18 -11.88 16.20 -35.12
CA THR A 18 -11.14 16.97 -36.13
C THR A 18 -10.05 16.12 -36.76
N CYS A 19 -9.56 16.55 -37.92
CA CYS A 19 -8.36 16.00 -38.53
C CYS A 19 -7.52 17.12 -39.15
N SER A 20 -6.24 16.85 -39.35
CA SER A 20 -5.32 17.80 -39.99
C SER A 20 -4.41 17.10 -40.98
N CYS A 21 -4.09 17.79 -42.08
CA CYS A 21 -3.07 17.35 -43.03
C CYS A 21 -1.68 17.55 -42.44
N LEU A 22 -0.86 16.51 -42.47
CA LEU A 22 0.52 16.57 -41.98
C LEU A 22 1.44 17.40 -42.90
N ASN A 23 1.06 17.61 -44.17
CA ASN A 23 1.86 18.32 -45.15
C ASN A 23 1.51 19.82 -45.26
N CYS A 24 0.20 20.16 -45.43
CA CYS A 24 -0.23 21.54 -45.62
C CYS A 24 -0.90 22.19 -44.42
N GLY A 25 -1.11 21.47 -43.33
CA GLY A 25 -1.70 21.96 -42.08
C GLY A 25 -3.23 22.22 -42.11
N ASN A 26 -3.88 22.05 -43.25
CA ASN A 26 -5.32 22.25 -43.35
C ASN A 26 -6.08 21.34 -42.41
N ARG A 27 -7.14 21.86 -41.77
CA ARG A 27 -8.00 21.16 -40.79
C ARG A 27 -9.44 21.01 -41.31
N TRP A 28 -10.03 19.89 -40.99
CA TRP A 28 -11.45 19.58 -41.32
C TRP A 28 -12.14 18.91 -40.15
N SER A 29 -13.46 18.89 -40.17
CA SER A 29 -14.25 18.01 -39.31
C SER A 29 -14.09 16.56 -39.78
N LEU A 30 -14.00 15.61 -38.83
CA LEU A 30 -14.05 14.20 -39.20
C LEU A 30 -15.36 13.78 -39.83
N ALA A 31 -16.47 14.46 -39.50
CA ALA A 31 -17.79 14.25 -40.14
C ALA A 31 -17.76 14.53 -41.65
N ASP A 32 -16.89 15.44 -42.15
CA ASP A 32 -16.79 15.77 -43.57
C ASP A 32 -15.98 14.75 -44.38
N ILE A 33 -15.19 13.90 -43.67
CA ILE A 33 -14.23 12.98 -44.28
C ILE A 33 -14.61 11.52 -44.09
N ILE A 34 -15.17 11.17 -42.94
CA ILE A 34 -15.53 9.80 -42.59
C ILE A 34 -17.04 9.61 -42.91
N PRO A 35 -17.36 8.71 -43.84
CA PRO A 35 -18.76 8.34 -44.06
C PRO A 35 -19.40 7.81 -42.78
N ASP A 36 -20.64 8.19 -42.54
CA ASP A 36 -21.42 7.74 -41.37
C ASP A 36 -20.72 7.97 -40.00
N TYR A 37 -19.93 9.06 -39.89
CA TYR A 37 -19.23 9.40 -38.64
C TYR A 37 -20.19 9.49 -37.44
N ALA A 38 -21.45 9.83 -37.68
CA ALA A 38 -22.49 9.92 -36.66
C ALA A 38 -22.65 8.59 -35.82
N LYS A 39 -22.38 7.43 -36.44
CA LYS A 39 -22.46 6.14 -35.76
C LYS A 39 -21.44 6.00 -34.61
N TYR A 40 -20.31 6.73 -34.70
CA TYR A 40 -19.25 6.70 -33.67
C TYR A 40 -19.47 7.75 -32.57
N SER A 41 -20.39 8.70 -32.73
CA SER A 41 -20.58 9.83 -31.80
C SER A 41 -20.79 9.39 -30.35
N LYS A 42 -21.61 8.36 -30.13
CA LYS A 42 -21.84 7.76 -28.81
C LYS A 42 -20.60 7.11 -28.22
N ILE A 43 -19.84 6.39 -29.04
CA ILE A 43 -18.60 5.72 -28.64
C ILE A 43 -17.57 6.77 -28.21
N ILE A 44 -17.37 7.79 -29.03
CA ILE A 44 -16.46 8.91 -28.76
C ILE A 44 -16.87 9.67 -27.49
N SER A 45 -18.17 9.90 -27.30
CA SER A 45 -18.68 10.51 -26.06
C SER A 45 -18.34 9.68 -24.83
N ASN A 46 -18.48 8.35 -24.90
CA ASN A 46 -18.12 7.46 -23.79
C ASN A 46 -16.61 7.46 -23.52
N ILE A 47 -15.77 7.46 -24.56
CA ILE A 47 -14.33 7.56 -24.44
C ILE A 47 -13.92 8.88 -23.79
N ASN A 48 -14.50 10.00 -24.22
CA ASN A 48 -14.23 11.32 -23.64
C ASN A 48 -14.61 11.37 -22.16
N LYS A 49 -15.78 10.88 -21.79
CA LYS A 49 -16.20 10.80 -20.38
C LYS A 49 -15.26 9.95 -19.55
N ALA A 50 -14.81 8.80 -20.09
CA ALA A 50 -13.85 7.96 -19.39
C ALA A 50 -12.49 8.66 -19.20
N ASN A 51 -12.02 9.43 -20.20
CA ASN A 51 -10.80 10.22 -20.10
C ASN A 51 -10.93 11.36 -19.07
N ASP A 52 -12.10 12.04 -19.04
CA ASP A 52 -12.37 13.09 -18.03
C ASP A 52 -12.31 12.50 -16.61
N ILE A 53 -12.89 11.33 -16.40
CA ILE A 53 -12.80 10.61 -15.12
C ILE A 53 -11.35 10.34 -14.75
N ILE A 54 -10.54 9.85 -15.69
CA ILE A 54 -9.11 9.58 -15.43
C ILE A 54 -8.36 10.85 -15.02
N GLN A 55 -8.70 12.00 -15.59
CA GLN A 55 -8.00 13.26 -15.34
C GLN A 55 -8.44 13.93 -14.03
N THR A 56 -9.73 13.91 -13.73
CA THR A 56 -10.33 14.75 -12.67
C THR A 56 -10.58 13.99 -11.38
N GLU A 57 -11.00 12.72 -11.48
CA GLU A 57 -11.50 11.98 -10.34
C GLU A 57 -10.39 11.29 -9.51
N THR A 58 -10.67 11.18 -8.21
CA THR A 58 -9.76 10.50 -7.24
C THR A 58 -10.48 9.46 -6.39
N LYS A 59 -11.76 9.17 -6.68
CA LYS A 59 -12.55 8.20 -5.93
C LYS A 59 -12.24 6.77 -6.36
N PRO A 60 -12.27 5.79 -5.45
CA PRO A 60 -12.02 4.37 -5.79
C PRO A 60 -12.98 3.80 -6.84
N THR A 61 -14.22 4.29 -6.89
CA THR A 61 -15.26 3.86 -7.86
C THR A 61 -14.99 4.37 -9.27
N SER A 62 -14.31 5.51 -9.40
CA SER A 62 -14.11 6.18 -10.69
C SER A 62 -13.25 5.37 -11.65
N ALA A 63 -12.24 4.65 -11.15
CA ALA A 63 -11.44 3.76 -11.99
C ALA A 63 -12.26 2.61 -12.60
N ASN A 64 -13.19 2.03 -11.83
CA ASN A 64 -14.06 0.97 -12.32
C ASN A 64 -15.07 1.49 -13.34
N GLU A 65 -15.59 2.70 -13.12
CA GLU A 65 -16.52 3.38 -14.04
C GLU A 65 -15.84 3.67 -15.39
N ALA A 66 -14.66 4.30 -15.38
CA ALA A 66 -13.89 4.54 -16.60
C ALA A 66 -13.54 3.23 -17.33
N LYS A 67 -13.16 2.19 -16.58
CA LYS A 67 -12.87 0.85 -17.15
C LYS A 67 -14.08 0.27 -17.85
N LEU A 68 -15.27 0.40 -17.27
CA LEU A 68 -16.52 -0.08 -17.88
C LEU A 68 -16.83 0.69 -19.18
N MET A 69 -16.66 2.02 -19.18
CA MET A 69 -16.89 2.86 -20.34
C MET A 69 -15.97 2.48 -21.51
N PHE A 70 -14.65 2.28 -21.28
CA PHE A 70 -13.75 1.82 -22.33
C PHE A 70 -14.10 0.43 -22.86
N LYS A 71 -14.41 -0.53 -21.98
CA LYS A 71 -14.84 -1.86 -22.40
C LYS A 71 -16.10 -1.83 -23.24
N THR A 72 -17.09 -1.03 -22.85
CA THR A 72 -18.31 -0.83 -23.62
C THR A 72 -18.00 -0.23 -24.99
N ALA A 73 -17.12 0.78 -25.04
CA ALA A 73 -16.69 1.39 -26.30
C ALA A 73 -16.00 0.37 -27.23
N ILE A 74 -15.13 -0.50 -26.69
CA ILE A 74 -14.50 -1.58 -27.48
C ILE A 74 -15.55 -2.56 -28.01
N MET A 75 -16.53 -2.95 -27.19
CA MET A 75 -17.61 -3.86 -27.62
C MET A 75 -18.44 -3.24 -28.73
N ASP A 76 -18.74 -1.96 -28.64
CA ASP A 76 -19.49 -1.25 -29.67
C ASP A 76 -18.67 -1.07 -30.96
N CYS A 77 -17.36 -0.78 -30.88
CA CYS A 77 -16.45 -0.72 -32.02
C CYS A 77 -16.36 -2.06 -32.77
N ASN A 78 -16.28 -3.18 -32.05
CA ASN A 78 -16.19 -4.51 -32.66
C ASN A 78 -17.36 -4.89 -33.55
N ARG A 79 -18.49 -4.15 -33.48
CA ARG A 79 -19.65 -4.35 -34.36
C ARG A 79 -19.45 -3.80 -35.76
N PHE A 80 -18.47 -2.90 -35.96
CA PHE A 80 -18.33 -2.18 -37.22
C PHE A 80 -17.23 -2.73 -38.15
N ASN A 81 -16.20 -3.35 -37.63
CA ASN A 81 -15.09 -3.99 -38.34
C ASN A 81 -14.50 -3.12 -39.46
N ASP A 82 -14.28 -1.83 -39.19
CA ASP A 82 -13.69 -0.87 -40.12
C ASP A 82 -12.45 -0.19 -39.50
N HIS A 83 -11.72 0.59 -40.33
CA HIS A 83 -10.49 1.24 -39.91
C HIS A 83 -10.70 2.23 -38.73
N VAL A 84 -11.80 2.96 -38.71
CA VAL A 84 -12.11 3.91 -37.64
C VAL A 84 -12.33 3.22 -36.32
N SER A 85 -13.08 2.10 -36.35
CA SER A 85 -13.29 1.28 -35.14
C SER A 85 -11.98 0.66 -34.62
N ALA A 86 -11.07 0.27 -35.51
CA ALA A 86 -9.74 -0.23 -35.10
C ALA A 86 -8.92 0.86 -34.38
N ASP A 87 -8.90 2.08 -34.92
CA ASP A 87 -8.23 3.21 -34.28
C ASP A 87 -8.84 3.57 -32.92
N LEU A 88 -10.17 3.56 -32.81
CA LEU A 88 -10.88 3.81 -31.55
C LEU A 88 -10.63 2.71 -30.51
N ILE A 89 -10.52 1.45 -30.90
CA ILE A 89 -10.12 0.35 -30.04
C ILE A 89 -8.73 0.60 -29.48
N GLY A 90 -7.76 1.00 -30.32
CA GLY A 90 -6.40 1.35 -29.88
C GLY A 90 -6.39 2.47 -28.82
N ILE A 91 -7.23 3.49 -28.99
CA ILE A 91 -7.42 4.58 -28.01
C ILE A 91 -7.99 4.03 -26.70
N CYS A 92 -8.98 3.14 -26.78
CA CYS A 92 -9.57 2.52 -25.59
C CYS A 92 -8.58 1.62 -24.84
N GLU A 93 -7.76 0.85 -25.54
CA GLU A 93 -6.72 -0.01 -24.94
C GLU A 93 -5.68 0.83 -24.19
N GLU A 94 -5.25 1.95 -24.77
CA GLU A 94 -4.36 2.89 -24.07
C GLU A 94 -5.06 3.52 -22.86
N GLY A 95 -6.33 3.90 -22.99
CA GLY A 95 -7.16 4.37 -21.89
C GLY A 95 -7.26 3.35 -20.75
N LEU A 96 -7.40 2.06 -21.05
CA LEU A 96 -7.42 0.99 -20.05
C LEU A 96 -6.11 0.90 -19.25
N LYS A 97 -4.95 1.13 -19.89
CA LYS A 97 -3.66 1.20 -19.17
C LYS A 97 -3.65 2.40 -18.21
N GLN A 98 -4.17 3.55 -18.63
CA GLN A 98 -4.27 4.73 -17.76
C GLN A 98 -5.24 4.50 -16.59
N VAL A 99 -6.32 3.75 -16.79
CA VAL A 99 -7.25 3.35 -15.71
C VAL A 99 -6.53 2.47 -14.67
N ASP A 100 -5.69 1.54 -15.11
CA ASP A 100 -4.93 0.68 -14.18
C ASP A 100 -3.91 1.50 -13.35
N LEU A 101 -3.31 2.55 -13.93
CA LEU A 101 -2.48 3.51 -13.19
C LEU A 101 -3.32 4.30 -12.18
N LEU A 102 -4.47 4.82 -12.60
CA LEU A 102 -5.39 5.52 -11.71
C LEU A 102 -5.83 4.64 -10.53
N ALA A 103 -6.18 3.39 -10.78
CA ALA A 103 -6.62 2.46 -9.72
C ALA A 103 -5.55 2.26 -8.64
N LYS A 104 -4.29 2.07 -9.06
CA LYS A 104 -3.14 1.94 -8.13
C LYS A 104 -2.89 3.24 -7.37
N TYR A 105 -2.91 4.37 -8.07
CA TYR A 105 -2.74 5.69 -7.47
C TYR A 105 -3.81 5.97 -6.41
N VAL A 106 -5.10 5.77 -6.74
CA VAL A 106 -6.22 6.00 -5.80
C VAL A 106 -6.12 5.08 -4.59
N LYS A 107 -5.72 3.82 -4.79
CA LYS A 107 -5.47 2.88 -3.69
C LYS A 107 -4.34 3.38 -2.78
N GLY A 108 -3.23 3.81 -3.37
CA GLY A 108 -2.09 4.36 -2.64
C GLY A 108 -2.46 5.64 -1.88
N LYS A 109 -3.20 6.56 -2.51
CA LYS A 109 -3.68 7.79 -1.89
C LYS A 109 -4.63 7.51 -0.72
N ASN A 110 -5.57 6.59 -0.86
CA ASN A 110 -6.48 6.21 0.24
C ASN A 110 -5.72 5.62 1.44
N LEU A 111 -4.66 4.84 1.20
CA LEU A 111 -3.79 4.33 2.26
C LEU A 111 -2.96 5.45 2.91
N TYR A 112 -2.52 6.43 2.13
CA TYR A 112 -1.83 7.63 2.62
C TYR A 112 -2.74 8.46 3.53
N ASP A 113 -3.97 8.74 3.11
CA ASP A 113 -4.96 9.49 3.88
C ASP A 113 -5.32 8.78 5.21
N LYS A 114 -5.21 7.44 5.24
CA LYS A 114 -5.34 6.63 6.46
C LYS A 114 -4.06 6.53 7.29
N MET A 115 -3.03 7.30 6.97
CA MET A 115 -1.72 7.27 7.63
C MET A 115 -1.02 5.90 7.60
N SER A 116 -1.38 5.04 6.64
CA SER A 116 -0.77 3.72 6.42
C SER A 116 0.42 3.84 5.46
N TYR A 117 1.44 4.62 5.85
CA TYR A 117 2.52 5.07 4.97
C TYR A 117 3.30 3.94 4.29
N SER A 118 3.57 2.83 4.98
CA SER A 118 4.27 1.68 4.39
C SER A 118 3.48 1.05 3.25
N SER A 119 2.18 0.84 3.45
CA SER A 119 1.29 0.27 2.43
C SER A 119 1.02 1.26 1.30
N ALA A 120 0.88 2.56 1.62
CA ALA A 120 0.72 3.63 0.64
C ALA A 120 1.93 3.71 -0.29
N MET A 121 3.14 3.73 0.27
CA MET A 121 4.39 3.75 -0.48
C MET A 121 4.50 2.54 -1.42
N HIS A 122 4.12 1.34 -0.96
CA HIS A 122 4.16 0.13 -1.80
C HIS A 122 3.25 0.23 -3.04
N GLU A 123 2.09 0.86 -2.94
CA GLU A 123 1.19 1.05 -4.08
C GLU A 123 1.62 2.22 -4.98
N LEU A 124 2.08 3.34 -4.40
CA LEU A 124 2.46 4.54 -5.15
C LEU A 124 3.75 4.34 -5.97
N ILE A 125 4.71 3.55 -5.49
CA ILE A 125 5.94 3.22 -6.25
C ILE A 125 5.62 2.48 -7.57
N LYS A 126 4.46 1.84 -7.69
CA LYS A 126 4.04 1.14 -8.92
C LYS A 126 3.58 2.09 -10.03
N VAL A 127 3.45 3.37 -9.74
CA VAL A 127 2.95 4.41 -10.65
C VAL A 127 3.85 5.66 -10.65
N PRO A 128 5.14 5.50 -10.97
CA PRO A 128 6.09 6.61 -10.96
C PRO A 128 5.70 7.68 -12.00
N GLY A 129 5.85 8.95 -11.64
CA GLY A 129 5.50 10.09 -12.50
C GLY A 129 4.00 10.30 -12.71
N TYR A 130 3.13 9.48 -12.08
CA TYR A 130 1.70 9.66 -12.21
C TYR A 130 1.20 10.66 -11.17
N ARG A 131 0.71 11.82 -11.61
CA ARG A 131 0.24 12.93 -10.75
C ARG A 131 1.29 13.30 -9.68
N ASP A 132 0.90 13.31 -8.42
CA ASP A 132 1.73 13.62 -7.25
C ASP A 132 2.26 12.37 -6.52
N ALA A 133 2.21 11.19 -7.17
CA ALA A 133 2.61 9.92 -6.54
C ALA A 133 4.05 9.97 -5.99
N ASP A 134 4.99 10.54 -6.74
CA ASP A 134 6.39 10.62 -6.32
C ASP A 134 6.58 11.54 -5.10
N ALA A 135 5.85 12.66 -5.05
CA ALA A 135 5.84 13.55 -3.89
C ALA A 135 5.27 12.84 -2.64
N MET A 136 4.17 12.11 -2.81
CA MET A 136 3.57 11.32 -1.72
C MET A 136 4.51 10.22 -1.24
N VAL A 137 5.25 9.55 -2.13
CA VAL A 137 6.27 8.55 -1.77
C VAL A 137 7.38 9.17 -0.94
N ALA A 138 7.82 10.39 -1.29
CA ALA A 138 8.84 11.10 -0.51
C ALA A 138 8.35 11.41 0.91
N ILE A 139 7.11 11.90 1.05
CA ILE A 139 6.50 12.17 2.35
C ILE A 139 6.34 10.86 3.15
N CYS A 140 5.87 9.77 2.52
CA CYS A 140 5.76 8.48 3.19
C CYS A 140 7.10 8.00 3.75
N LYS A 141 8.20 8.16 3.00
CA LYS A 141 9.55 7.81 3.47
C LYS A 141 9.95 8.63 4.68
N GLU A 142 9.72 9.94 4.65
CA GLU A 142 10.05 10.83 5.76
C GLU A 142 9.27 10.47 7.04
N GLU A 143 7.97 10.22 6.93
CA GLU A 143 7.14 9.83 8.07
C GLU A 143 7.54 8.47 8.64
N LEU A 144 7.85 7.47 7.79
CA LEU A 144 8.37 6.18 8.23
C LEU A 144 9.73 6.31 8.94
N GLU A 145 10.61 7.21 8.49
CA GLU A 145 11.86 7.49 9.20
C GLU A 145 11.63 8.15 10.56
N LYS A 146 10.68 9.08 10.66
CA LYS A 146 10.29 9.69 11.94
C LYS A 146 9.74 8.64 12.91
N GLU A 147 8.87 7.76 12.45
CA GLU A 147 8.36 6.65 13.26
C GLU A 147 9.49 5.72 13.71
N ARG A 148 10.40 5.36 12.80
CA ARG A 148 11.56 4.54 13.11
C ARG A 148 12.46 5.17 14.17
N LYS A 149 12.74 6.47 14.07
CA LYS A 149 13.53 7.19 15.08
C LYS A 149 12.85 7.20 16.45
N LYS A 150 11.53 7.32 16.51
CA LYS A 150 10.76 7.22 17.77
C LYS A 150 10.78 5.82 18.37
N GLN A 151 10.86 4.78 17.54
CA GLN A 151 10.85 3.40 18.00
C GLN A 151 12.26 2.89 18.39
N LEU A 152 13.32 3.54 17.91
CA LEU A 152 14.70 3.11 18.13
C LEU A 152 15.06 2.92 19.61
N PRO A 153 14.78 3.86 20.55
CA PRO A 153 15.11 3.67 21.97
C PRO A 153 14.40 2.45 22.57
N TRP A 154 13.15 2.22 22.21
CA TRP A 154 12.41 1.05 22.66
C TRP A 154 12.96 -0.26 22.07
N ALA A 155 13.38 -0.27 20.81
CA ALA A 155 14.03 -1.41 20.21
C ALA A 155 15.34 -1.80 20.95
N VAL A 156 16.14 -0.81 21.36
CA VAL A 156 17.35 -1.03 22.15
C VAL A 156 16.99 -1.59 23.53
N VAL A 157 16.04 -1.01 24.23
CA VAL A 157 15.60 -1.48 25.55
C VAL A 157 15.11 -2.93 25.48
N PHE A 158 14.26 -3.28 24.52
CA PHE A 158 13.75 -4.65 24.40
C PHE A 158 14.80 -5.65 23.93
N SER A 159 15.74 -5.24 23.09
CA SER A 159 16.85 -6.12 22.68
C SER A 159 17.76 -6.52 23.85
N LEU A 160 17.78 -5.77 24.93
CA LEU A 160 18.53 -6.08 26.13
C LEU A 160 17.69 -6.83 27.18
N ILE A 161 16.47 -6.36 27.46
CA ILE A 161 15.64 -6.91 28.54
C ILE A 161 15.19 -8.34 28.24
N ILE A 162 14.71 -8.62 27.02
CA ILE A 162 14.16 -9.94 26.69
C ILE A 162 15.24 -11.04 26.78
N PRO A 163 16.43 -10.93 26.13
CA PRO A 163 17.46 -11.93 26.25
C PRO A 163 18.02 -12.07 27.68
N ALA A 164 18.11 -10.95 28.43
CA ALA A 164 18.56 -11.00 29.82
C ALA A 164 17.65 -11.88 30.67
N GLY A 165 16.35 -11.69 30.56
CA GLY A 165 15.43 -12.47 31.35
C GLY A 165 15.35 -13.93 30.92
N VAL A 166 15.41 -14.22 29.62
CA VAL A 166 15.48 -15.61 29.12
C VAL A 166 16.73 -16.28 29.68
N SER A 167 17.90 -15.61 29.69
CA SER A 167 19.14 -16.14 30.21
C SER A 167 19.10 -16.39 31.71
N LEU A 168 18.49 -15.48 32.48
CA LEU A 168 18.28 -15.65 33.92
C LEU A 168 17.32 -16.82 34.22
N ALA A 169 16.21 -16.91 33.48
CA ALA A 169 15.27 -18.00 33.62
C ALA A 169 15.92 -19.37 33.33
N LEU A 170 16.74 -19.49 32.29
CA LEU A 170 17.47 -20.71 31.96
C LEU A 170 18.47 -21.09 33.03
N LYS A 171 19.18 -20.12 33.63
CA LYS A 171 20.06 -20.36 34.75
C LYS A 171 19.30 -20.93 35.96
N ASP A 172 18.18 -20.31 36.32
CA ASP A 172 17.45 -20.63 37.55
C ASP A 172 16.63 -21.92 37.43
N PHE A 173 16.03 -22.21 36.27
CA PHE A 173 15.17 -23.38 36.07
C PHE A 173 15.89 -24.59 35.48
N ALA A 174 16.80 -24.37 34.53
CA ALA A 174 17.50 -25.44 33.83
C ALA A 174 18.88 -25.71 34.39
N GLY A 175 19.37 -24.93 35.37
CA GLY A 175 20.69 -25.09 35.95
C GLY A 175 21.84 -24.90 34.96
N TRP A 176 21.62 -24.12 33.88
CA TRP A 176 22.60 -23.96 32.84
C TRP A 176 23.86 -23.21 33.30
N PRO A 177 25.07 -23.59 32.82
CA PRO A 177 26.30 -22.88 33.14
C PRO A 177 26.21 -21.40 32.78
N ILE A 178 26.70 -20.53 33.65
CA ILE A 178 26.68 -19.06 33.47
C ILE A 178 27.25 -18.65 32.10
N ALA A 179 28.33 -19.32 31.65
CA ALA A 179 28.96 -19.03 30.36
C ALA A 179 27.98 -19.20 29.17
N VAL A 180 27.16 -20.25 29.20
CA VAL A 180 26.14 -20.49 28.15
C VAL A 180 25.05 -19.42 28.20
N CYS A 181 24.61 -19.02 29.39
CA CYS A 181 23.63 -17.95 29.57
C CYS A 181 24.14 -16.60 29.05
N ILE A 182 25.42 -16.28 29.25
CA ILE A 182 26.08 -15.07 28.72
C ILE A 182 26.12 -15.11 27.18
N ILE A 183 26.49 -16.24 26.59
CA ILE A 183 26.53 -16.39 25.13
C ILE A 183 25.14 -16.21 24.53
N LEU A 184 24.10 -16.81 25.12
CA LEU A 184 22.69 -16.65 24.68
C LEU A 184 22.20 -15.21 24.85
N PHE A 185 22.59 -14.55 25.95
CA PHE A 185 22.27 -13.13 26.13
C PHE A 185 22.88 -12.26 25.04
N LEU A 186 24.17 -12.40 24.77
CA LEU A 186 24.87 -11.59 23.78
C LEU A 186 24.35 -11.84 22.35
N SER A 187 24.23 -13.12 21.97
CA SER A 187 23.72 -13.49 20.65
C SER A 187 22.24 -13.11 20.45
N GLY A 188 21.43 -13.34 21.48
CA GLY A 188 20.02 -12.98 21.47
C GLY A 188 19.79 -11.46 21.39
N SER A 189 20.56 -10.67 22.14
CA SER A 189 20.50 -9.20 22.12
C SER A 189 20.93 -8.65 20.77
N ALA A 190 22.02 -9.15 20.19
CA ALA A 190 22.49 -8.73 18.88
C ALA A 190 21.50 -9.12 17.77
N GLY A 191 21.00 -10.35 17.78
CA GLY A 191 20.02 -10.86 16.81
C GLY A 191 18.69 -10.10 16.89
N LEU A 192 18.13 -9.94 18.08
CA LEU A 192 16.88 -9.22 18.29
C LEU A 192 17.02 -7.73 17.95
N GLY A 193 18.12 -7.10 18.35
CA GLY A 193 18.43 -5.71 18.01
C GLY A 193 18.54 -5.50 16.51
N TYR A 194 19.18 -6.41 15.77
CA TYR A 194 19.27 -6.38 14.32
C TYR A 194 17.89 -6.50 13.65
N VAL A 195 17.07 -7.46 14.08
CA VAL A 195 15.71 -7.68 13.56
C VAL A 195 14.82 -6.46 13.83
N LEU A 196 14.85 -5.92 15.05
CA LEU A 196 14.08 -4.73 15.42
C LEU A 196 14.53 -3.49 14.65
N TYR A 197 15.82 -3.35 14.37
CA TYR A 197 16.39 -2.24 13.62
C TYR A 197 16.04 -2.32 12.12
N ARG A 198 16.18 -3.50 11.49
CA ARG A 198 16.02 -3.69 10.05
C ARG A 198 14.58 -3.94 9.61
N GLY A 199 13.81 -4.60 10.45
CA GLY A 199 12.52 -5.18 10.07
C GLY A 199 11.35 -4.20 9.98
N GLY A 200 11.48 -2.95 10.45
CA GLY A 200 10.32 -2.03 10.48
C GLY A 200 9.09 -2.71 11.06
N ILE A 201 9.26 -3.41 12.19
CA ILE A 201 8.20 -4.24 12.78
C ILE A 201 6.98 -3.35 13.05
N PRO A 202 5.77 -3.73 12.60
CA PRO A 202 4.57 -2.98 12.91
C PRO A 202 4.48 -2.69 14.40
N SER A 203 4.13 -1.47 14.78
CA SER A 203 4.05 -1.03 16.19
C SER A 203 3.20 -1.95 17.07
N ILE A 204 2.25 -2.66 16.46
CA ILE A 204 1.42 -3.70 17.10
C ILE A 204 2.28 -4.88 17.57
N ILE A 205 3.20 -5.39 16.75
CA ILE A 205 4.06 -6.54 17.11
C ILE A 205 5.00 -6.15 18.26
N ILE A 206 5.57 -4.94 18.23
CA ILE A 206 6.38 -4.43 19.35
C ILE A 206 5.55 -4.35 20.63
N LYS A 207 4.31 -3.85 20.57
CA LYS A 207 3.39 -3.78 21.71
C LYS A 207 3.02 -5.17 22.23
N VAL A 208 2.76 -6.14 21.34
CA VAL A 208 2.44 -7.52 21.69
C VAL A 208 3.64 -8.22 22.33
N ILE A 209 4.83 -8.10 21.74
CA ILE A 209 6.07 -8.68 22.31
C ILE A 209 6.39 -8.00 23.65
N SER A 210 6.19 -6.70 23.79
CA SER A 210 6.40 -5.97 25.04
C SER A 210 5.44 -6.44 26.13
N PHE A 211 4.18 -6.63 25.79
CA PHE A 211 3.15 -7.04 26.73
C PHE A 211 3.28 -8.51 27.13
N LEU A 212 3.49 -9.42 26.14
CA LEU A 212 3.57 -10.87 26.41
C LEU A 212 4.96 -11.36 26.84
N GLY A 213 6.01 -10.68 26.45
CA GLY A 213 7.38 -11.07 26.77
C GLY A 213 8.07 -10.16 27.79
N GLY A 214 8.08 -8.86 27.57
CA GLY A 214 8.80 -7.91 28.41
C GLY A 214 8.15 -7.71 29.79
N GLY A 215 6.82 -7.57 29.85
CA GLY A 215 6.09 -7.37 31.10
C GLY A 215 6.24 -8.55 32.07
N PRO A 216 5.90 -9.77 31.65
CA PRO A 216 6.08 -10.97 32.46
C PRO A 216 7.52 -11.18 32.91
N LEU A 217 8.47 -10.85 32.06
CA LEU A 217 9.88 -11.04 32.36
C LEU A 217 10.39 -10.06 33.41
N ILE A 218 10.02 -8.79 33.30
CA ILE A 218 10.32 -7.77 34.31
C ILE A 218 9.68 -8.15 35.63
N LEU A 219 8.41 -8.58 35.61
CA LEU A 219 7.69 -8.99 36.78
C LEU A 219 8.34 -10.21 37.43
N TYR A 220 8.78 -11.21 36.64
CA TYR A 220 9.55 -12.35 37.13
C TYR A 220 10.82 -11.91 37.85
N CYS A 221 11.63 -11.04 37.24
CA CYS A 221 12.87 -10.55 37.84
C CYS A 221 12.60 -9.81 39.16
N VAL A 222 11.58 -8.96 39.20
CA VAL A 222 11.20 -8.23 40.44
C VAL A 222 10.75 -9.20 41.53
N LEU A 223 9.94 -10.19 41.21
CA LEU A 223 9.46 -11.17 42.18
C LEU A 223 10.55 -12.11 42.67
N ALA A 224 11.38 -12.64 41.76
CA ALA A 224 12.42 -13.60 42.09
C ALA A 224 13.60 -12.95 42.84
N TYR A 225 14.07 -11.79 42.37
CA TYR A 225 15.26 -11.13 42.88
C TYR A 225 14.97 -9.97 43.83
N GLY A 226 13.89 -9.23 43.63
CA GLY A 226 13.51 -8.12 44.51
C GLY A 226 12.77 -8.58 45.74
N PHE A 227 11.88 -9.57 45.64
CA PHE A 227 11.10 -10.10 46.77
C PHE A 227 11.59 -11.48 47.24
N HIS A 228 12.66 -12.03 46.64
CA HIS A 228 13.22 -13.34 47.00
C HIS A 228 12.20 -14.50 46.98
N LEU A 229 11.19 -14.44 46.13
CA LEU A 229 10.21 -15.49 45.94
C LEU A 229 10.86 -16.69 45.21
N SER A 230 10.34 -17.90 45.46
CA SER A 230 10.81 -19.05 44.72
C SER A 230 10.63 -18.90 43.24
N PRO A 231 11.59 -19.38 42.40
CA PRO A 231 11.51 -19.23 40.95
C PRO A 231 10.20 -19.74 40.33
N GLY A 232 9.64 -20.86 40.85
CA GLY A 232 8.38 -21.42 40.40
C GLY A 232 7.19 -20.49 40.65
N LEU A 233 7.10 -19.89 41.85
CA LEU A 233 6.02 -18.98 42.22
C LEU A 233 6.14 -17.66 41.42
N SER A 234 7.36 -17.13 41.25
CA SER A 234 7.65 -15.92 40.47
C SER A 234 7.20 -16.09 39.02
N LEU A 235 7.50 -17.24 38.41
CA LEU A 235 7.10 -17.54 37.03
C LEU A 235 5.58 -17.66 36.89
N THR A 236 4.91 -18.37 37.83
CA THR A 236 3.47 -18.54 37.80
C THR A 236 2.75 -17.20 37.88
N VAL A 237 3.20 -16.30 38.75
CA VAL A 237 2.61 -14.96 38.88
C VAL A 237 2.96 -14.09 37.67
N ALA A 238 4.20 -14.14 37.17
CA ALA A 238 4.66 -13.34 36.06
C ALA A 238 3.94 -13.67 34.74
N ILE A 239 3.58 -14.91 34.51
CA ILE A 239 2.79 -15.33 33.33
C ILE A 239 1.29 -15.24 33.60
N GLY A 240 0.85 -15.68 34.75
CA GLY A 240 -0.58 -15.78 35.10
C GLY A 240 -1.27 -14.41 35.18
N ALA A 241 -0.63 -13.41 35.77
CA ALA A 241 -1.25 -12.10 35.95
C ALA A 241 -1.50 -11.35 34.62
N PRO A 242 -0.56 -11.26 33.66
CA PRO A 242 -0.84 -10.66 32.35
C PRO A 242 -1.88 -11.41 31.54
N VAL A 243 -1.90 -12.76 31.59
CA VAL A 243 -2.90 -13.57 30.89
C VAL A 243 -4.29 -13.32 31.48
N ALA A 244 -4.41 -13.30 32.80
CA ALA A 244 -5.68 -13.00 33.47
C ALA A 244 -6.20 -11.58 33.15
N LEU A 245 -5.30 -10.58 33.14
CA LEU A 245 -5.63 -9.21 32.72
C LEU A 245 -6.08 -9.13 31.27
N PHE A 246 -5.42 -9.86 30.36
CA PHE A 246 -5.78 -9.90 28.95
C PHE A 246 -7.18 -10.51 28.75
N ILE A 247 -7.49 -11.61 29.43
CA ILE A 247 -8.82 -12.25 29.39
C ILE A 247 -9.88 -11.27 29.91
N LEU A 248 -9.61 -10.61 31.03
CA LEU A 248 -10.53 -9.65 31.64
C LEU A 248 -10.79 -8.46 30.69
N PHE A 249 -9.77 -7.95 30.05
CA PHE A 249 -9.89 -6.87 29.07
C PHE A 249 -10.68 -7.31 27.83
N ALA A 250 -10.45 -8.52 27.31
CA ALA A 250 -11.20 -9.08 26.18
C ALA A 250 -12.69 -9.20 26.50
N VAL A 251 -13.03 -9.72 27.69
CA VAL A 251 -14.43 -9.84 28.16
C VAL A 251 -15.10 -8.47 28.34
N MET A 252 -14.35 -7.47 28.84
CA MET A 252 -14.88 -6.12 29.02
C MET A 252 -15.12 -5.37 27.68
N THR A 253 -14.29 -5.63 26.67
CA THR A 253 -14.45 -5.02 25.34
C THR A 253 -15.60 -5.64 24.56
N GLU A 254 -15.83 -6.94 24.72
CA GLU A 254 -16.97 -7.63 24.09
C GLU A 254 -18.33 -7.16 24.66
N LYS A 255 -18.36 -6.80 25.97
CA LYS A 255 -19.56 -6.27 26.63
C LYS A 255 -19.93 -4.85 26.22
N LYS A 256 -19.01 -4.08 25.64
CA LYS A 256 -19.25 -2.71 25.10
C LYS A 256 -19.71 -2.71 23.65
N SER A 257 -19.62 -3.83 22.94
CA SER A 257 -20.01 -3.99 21.53
C SER A 257 -21.42 -4.56 21.33
N LYS A 258 -22.12 -4.86 22.42
CA LYS A 258 -23.56 -5.22 22.45
C LYS A 258 -24.34 -4.06 23.06
#